data_c0dc12427e3ef261f624d90b311c01fb
#
_entry.id   c0dc12427e3ef261f624d90b311c01fb
#
_cell.length_a   1.000
_cell.length_b   1.000
_cell.length_c   1.000
_cell.angle_alpha   90.00
_cell.angle_beta   90.00
_cell.angle_gamma   90.00
#
_symmetry.space_group_name_H-M   'P 1'
#
loop_
_entity.id
_entity.type
_entity.pdbx_description
1 polymer ?
#
loop_
_entity_poly.entity_id
_entity_poly.type
_entity_poly.pdbx_seq_one_letter_code
_entity_poly.pdbx_strand_id
1 'polypeptide(L)'
;MIGCLFVRDVRFFPGDGTADPPPQFAPNIVQGKSYDLADPAVAPYFAGLLQLTLGASVELDFSQPWHRPGPVLGDPRLAPYRLGQQSFKAVVLDSYHRRCAISGTHIPPVLQAAHIRPVKDGGEHRLDNGLLLRSDIHTLFDRGYLGVDPQHRLLVSPRLRADFSNGDQFYAKAGQVIDLPERRADRPGREFLEWHLDEVFLKAAAT
;
A
#
# COMPACT_ATOMS: atom_id res chain seq x y z
N MET A 1 -2.55 -1.39 3.04
CA MET A 1 -2.32 -0.56 4.26
C MET A 1 -1.06 -1.11 4.92
N ILE A 2 0.03 -0.37 4.96
CA ILE A 2 1.14 -0.65 5.86
C ILE A 2 0.80 0.12 7.13
N GLY A 3 0.15 -0.56 8.06
CA GLY A 3 -0.05 -0.01 9.38
C GLY A 3 1.28 -0.01 10.10
N CYS A 4 1.79 1.14 10.52
CA CYS A 4 2.87 1.19 11.49
C CYS A 4 2.27 0.86 12.86
N LEU A 5 2.65 -0.29 13.42
CA LEU A 5 2.36 -0.65 14.79
C LEU A 5 3.43 0.02 15.67
N PHE A 6 3.04 0.99 16.47
CA PHE A 6 3.89 1.49 17.55
C PHE A 6 3.73 0.53 18.72
N VAL A 7 4.77 -0.21 19.02
CA VAL A 7 4.80 -1.13 20.15
C VAL A 7 5.48 -0.43 21.31
N ARG A 8 4.79 -0.35 22.46
CA ARG A 8 5.36 0.14 23.72
C ARG A 8 5.85 -1.06 24.52
N ASP A 9 6.98 -0.94 25.20
CA ASP A 9 7.57 -1.97 26.06
C ASP A 9 7.84 -3.29 25.33
N VAL A 10 8.52 -3.21 24.18
CA VAL A 10 8.87 -4.36 23.36
C VAL A 10 9.76 -5.34 24.14
N ARG A 11 9.37 -6.61 24.14
CA ARG A 11 10.14 -7.69 24.74
C ARG A 11 10.54 -8.69 23.67
N PHE A 12 11.78 -9.13 23.73
CA PHE A 12 12.33 -10.10 22.78
C PHE A 12 12.53 -11.46 23.48
N PHE A 13 12.33 -12.52 22.73
CA PHE A 13 12.68 -13.84 23.21
C PHE A 13 14.21 -14.01 23.21
N PRO A 14 14.80 -14.59 24.27
CA PRO A 14 16.25 -14.83 24.31
C PRO A 14 16.65 -15.90 23.30
N GLY A 15 17.78 -15.69 22.61
CA GLY A 15 18.36 -16.66 21.67
C GLY A 15 17.53 -16.88 20.40
N ASP A 16 17.57 -18.10 19.88
CA ASP A 16 16.79 -18.52 18.70
C ASP A 16 15.32 -18.83 19.02
N GLY A 17 14.82 -18.34 20.17
CA GLY A 17 13.50 -18.61 20.69
C GLY A 17 12.40 -18.12 19.76
N THR A 18 11.83 -19.06 19.01
CA THR A 18 10.53 -18.87 18.35
C THR A 18 9.46 -19.47 19.26
N ALA A 19 8.40 -18.72 19.49
CA ALA A 19 7.22 -19.30 20.14
C ALA A 19 6.35 -19.97 19.07
N ASP A 20 5.72 -21.08 19.43
CA ASP A 20 4.71 -21.70 18.60
C ASP A 20 3.56 -20.71 18.33
N PRO A 21 2.86 -20.84 17.20
CA PRO A 21 1.71 -19.99 16.92
C PRO A 21 0.66 -20.08 18.04
N PRO A 22 -0.03 -18.96 18.38
CA PRO A 22 -1.07 -18.97 19.37
C PRO A 22 -2.19 -19.96 19.05
N PRO A 23 -2.90 -20.49 20.04
CA PRO A 23 -4.09 -21.32 19.81
C PRO A 23 -5.06 -20.63 18.83
N GLN A 24 -5.69 -21.41 17.94
CA GLN A 24 -6.61 -20.91 16.93
C GLN A 24 -5.97 -19.95 15.89
N PHE A 25 -4.65 -19.92 15.75
CA PHE A 25 -3.98 -19.18 14.70
C PHE A 25 -4.03 -19.97 13.39
N ALA A 26 -4.72 -19.46 12.38
CA ALA A 26 -4.76 -20.13 11.09
C ALA A 26 -3.51 -19.78 10.26
N PRO A 27 -2.88 -20.76 9.57
CA PRO A 27 -1.64 -20.54 8.81
C PRO A 27 -1.76 -19.50 7.66
N ASN A 28 -3.00 -19.19 7.24
CA ASN A 28 -3.29 -18.25 6.16
C ASN A 28 -3.66 -16.84 6.62
N ILE A 29 -3.43 -16.49 7.89
CA ILE A 29 -3.68 -15.13 8.39
C ILE A 29 -2.67 -14.17 7.80
N VAL A 30 -3.15 -13.17 7.03
CA VAL A 30 -2.34 -12.17 6.32
C VAL A 30 -2.30 -10.83 7.05
N GLN A 31 -3.29 -10.53 7.90
CA GLN A 31 -3.48 -9.20 8.49
C GLN A 31 -3.39 -9.16 10.02
N GLY A 32 -3.08 -10.27 10.64
CA GLY A 32 -3.07 -10.38 12.10
C GLY A 32 -4.42 -10.81 12.67
N LYS A 33 -4.41 -11.20 13.94
CA LYS A 33 -5.58 -11.67 14.70
C LYS A 33 -5.53 -11.06 16.10
N SER A 34 -6.67 -10.60 16.58
CA SER A 34 -6.84 -10.17 17.97
C SER A 34 -7.29 -11.33 18.84
N TYR A 35 -6.81 -11.36 20.07
CA TYR A 35 -7.18 -12.36 21.06
C TYR A 35 -7.72 -11.66 22.31
N ASP A 36 -8.78 -12.24 22.88
CA ASP A 36 -9.24 -11.85 24.21
C ASP A 36 -8.39 -12.60 25.25
N LEU A 37 -7.61 -11.85 26.02
CA LEU A 37 -6.75 -12.42 27.06
C LEU A 37 -7.53 -12.94 28.28
N ALA A 38 -8.83 -12.68 28.36
CA ALA A 38 -9.71 -13.28 29.36
C ALA A 38 -10.21 -14.68 28.92
N ASP A 39 -10.06 -15.06 27.64
CA ASP A 39 -10.46 -16.38 27.15
C ASP A 39 -9.53 -17.48 27.75
N PRO A 40 -10.11 -18.44 28.52
CA PRO A 40 -9.35 -19.52 29.13
C PRO A 40 -8.58 -20.41 28.12
N ALA A 41 -8.98 -20.42 26.85
CA ALA A 41 -8.30 -21.18 25.81
C ALA A 41 -6.99 -20.55 25.35
N VAL A 42 -6.83 -19.23 25.49
CA VAL A 42 -5.66 -18.49 25.02
C VAL A 42 -4.85 -17.82 26.14
N ALA A 43 -5.46 -17.52 27.27
CA ALA A 43 -4.82 -16.87 28.42
C ALA A 43 -3.54 -17.58 28.88
N PRO A 44 -3.49 -18.95 29.06
CA PRO A 44 -2.29 -19.64 29.48
C PRO A 44 -1.12 -19.51 28.52
N TYR A 45 -1.38 -19.49 27.22
CA TYR A 45 -0.37 -19.27 26.16
C TYR A 45 0.31 -17.91 26.31
N PHE A 46 -0.46 -16.84 26.40
CA PHE A 46 0.09 -15.50 26.55
C PHE A 46 0.73 -15.25 27.91
N ALA A 47 0.21 -15.85 28.98
CA ALA A 47 0.86 -15.81 30.28
C ALA A 47 2.23 -16.51 30.23
N GLY A 48 2.34 -17.66 29.57
CA GLY A 48 3.60 -18.35 29.35
C GLY A 48 4.62 -17.52 28.57
N LEU A 49 4.18 -16.84 27.49
CA LEU A 49 5.04 -15.93 26.72
C LEU A 49 5.56 -14.77 27.57
N LEU A 50 4.71 -14.16 28.39
CA LEU A 50 5.11 -13.11 29.32
C LEU A 50 6.14 -13.58 30.32
N GLN A 51 5.97 -14.79 30.88
CA GLN A 51 6.95 -15.39 31.80
C GLN A 51 8.32 -15.60 31.15
N LEU A 52 8.36 -16.10 29.92
CA LEU A 52 9.60 -16.25 29.15
C LEU A 52 10.33 -14.94 28.91
N THR A 53 9.59 -13.84 28.76
CA THR A 53 10.17 -12.52 28.49
C THR A 53 10.51 -11.71 29.74
N LEU A 54 9.95 -12.04 30.91
CA LEU A 54 10.21 -11.35 32.17
C LEU A 54 11.64 -11.55 32.71
N GLY A 55 12.31 -12.64 32.29
CA GLY A 55 13.70 -12.92 32.67
C GLY A 55 14.76 -12.40 31.72
N ALA A 56 14.38 -11.87 30.58
CA ALA A 56 15.29 -11.41 29.54
C ALA A 56 15.14 -9.90 29.31
N SER A 57 15.83 -9.11 30.11
CA SER A 57 16.10 -7.71 29.77
C SER A 57 17.18 -7.70 28.68
N VAL A 58 16.79 -7.62 27.42
CA VAL A 58 17.72 -7.28 26.34
C VAL A 58 17.90 -5.77 26.41
N GLU A 59 19.02 -5.30 26.95
CA GLU A 59 19.43 -3.92 26.76
C GLU A 59 19.74 -3.71 25.27
N LEU A 60 18.87 -2.98 24.59
CA LEU A 60 19.15 -2.56 23.22
C LEU A 60 20.24 -1.50 23.28
N ASP A 61 21.43 -1.83 22.82
CA ASP A 61 22.51 -0.88 22.65
C ASP A 61 22.22 0.03 21.43
N PHE A 62 21.62 1.17 21.70
CA PHE A 62 21.34 2.21 20.69
C PHE A 62 22.59 2.96 20.23
N SER A 63 23.78 2.66 20.81
CA SER A 63 25.04 3.27 20.37
C SER A 63 25.53 2.69 19.03
N GLN A 64 25.04 1.51 18.66
CA GLN A 64 25.38 0.85 17.41
C GLN A 64 24.26 1.02 16.37
N PRO A 65 24.60 1.16 15.07
CA PRO A 65 23.60 1.15 14.01
C PRO A 65 22.81 -0.17 14.04
N TRP A 66 21.50 -0.09 13.79
CA TRP A 66 20.68 -1.28 13.70
C TRP A 66 21.25 -2.27 12.68
N HIS A 67 21.48 -3.49 13.10
CA HIS A 67 21.99 -4.57 12.26
C HIS A 67 21.14 -5.82 12.47
N ARG A 68 20.68 -6.42 11.38
CA ARG A 68 20.04 -7.74 11.40
C ARG A 68 21.08 -8.82 11.06
N PRO A 69 21.43 -9.70 11.98
CA PRO A 69 22.29 -10.85 11.66
C PRO A 69 21.52 -11.85 10.76
N GLY A 70 22.26 -12.53 9.89
CA GLY A 70 21.72 -13.58 9.02
C GLY A 70 21.54 -13.15 7.56
N PRO A 71 21.05 -14.03 6.69
CA PRO A 71 20.91 -13.76 5.27
C PRO A 71 19.91 -12.67 4.99
N VAL A 72 20.27 -11.73 4.13
CA VAL A 72 19.42 -10.59 3.69
C VAL A 72 18.31 -11.05 2.75
N LEU A 73 18.59 -12.10 1.96
CA LEU A 73 17.67 -12.67 0.99
C LEU A 73 17.08 -13.97 1.54
N GLY A 74 15.77 -14.12 1.47
CA GLY A 74 15.09 -15.39 1.67
C GLY A 74 15.19 -16.30 0.45
N ASP A 75 14.58 -17.48 0.52
CA ASP A 75 14.52 -18.42 -0.59
C ASP A 75 13.86 -17.77 -1.83
N PRO A 76 14.38 -18.02 -3.04
CA PRO A 76 13.77 -17.53 -4.28
C PRO A 76 12.33 -18.05 -4.41
N ARG A 77 11.38 -17.15 -4.57
CA ARG A 77 9.99 -17.50 -4.86
C ARG A 77 9.67 -17.20 -6.31
N LEU A 78 9.08 -18.16 -7.02
CA LEU A 78 8.56 -17.95 -8.36
C LEU A 78 7.33 -17.05 -8.24
N ALA A 79 7.44 -15.80 -8.69
CA ALA A 79 6.29 -14.93 -8.85
C ALA A 79 5.63 -15.23 -10.21
N PRO A 80 4.28 -15.34 -10.28
CA PRO A 80 3.61 -15.53 -11.56
C PRO A 80 3.91 -14.35 -12.48
N TYR A 81 4.41 -14.66 -13.68
CA TYR A 81 4.65 -13.67 -14.74
C TYR A 81 3.32 -13.21 -15.32
N ARG A 82 3.03 -11.91 -15.24
CA ARG A 82 1.80 -11.33 -15.81
C ARG A 82 2.03 -11.04 -17.28
N LEU A 83 1.38 -11.84 -18.15
CA LEU A 83 1.38 -11.60 -19.60
C LEU A 83 0.81 -10.21 -19.89
N GLY A 84 1.44 -9.46 -20.80
CA GLY A 84 0.96 -8.15 -21.24
C GLY A 84 1.35 -6.95 -20.36
N GLN A 85 1.90 -7.13 -19.16
CA GLN A 85 2.25 -6.02 -18.27
C GLN A 85 3.33 -5.09 -18.87
N GLN A 86 4.31 -5.64 -19.58
CA GLN A 86 5.36 -4.82 -20.23
C GLN A 86 4.78 -4.01 -21.39
N SER A 87 3.93 -4.64 -22.20
CA SER A 87 3.24 -3.95 -23.31
C SER A 87 2.32 -2.85 -22.78
N PHE A 88 1.54 -3.11 -21.73
CA PHE A 88 0.71 -2.11 -21.07
C PHE A 88 1.54 -0.92 -20.59
N LYS A 89 2.67 -1.19 -19.89
CA LYS A 89 3.57 -0.13 -19.44
C LYS A 89 4.08 0.72 -20.59
N ALA A 90 4.50 0.10 -21.70
CA ALA A 90 5.04 0.80 -22.84
C ALA A 90 3.99 1.72 -23.50
N VAL A 91 2.77 1.22 -23.72
CA VAL A 91 1.71 2.01 -24.37
C VAL A 91 1.19 3.13 -23.46
N VAL A 92 1.09 2.92 -22.15
CA VAL A 92 0.71 3.97 -21.20
C VAL A 92 1.79 5.07 -21.15
N LEU A 93 3.09 4.69 -21.08
CA LEU A 93 4.20 5.66 -21.12
C LEU A 93 4.14 6.55 -22.38
N ASP A 94 3.84 5.95 -23.51
CA ASP A 94 3.76 6.67 -24.80
C ASP A 94 2.56 7.60 -24.84
N SER A 95 1.37 7.11 -24.47
CA SER A 95 0.12 7.88 -24.52
C SER A 95 0.10 9.13 -23.62
N TYR A 96 0.89 9.12 -22.54
CA TYR A 96 1.07 10.28 -21.64
C TYR A 96 2.36 11.07 -21.92
N HIS A 97 3.01 10.87 -23.06
CA HIS A 97 4.27 11.54 -23.43
C HIS A 97 5.33 11.47 -22.32
N ARG A 98 5.35 10.35 -21.59
CA ARG A 98 6.26 10.11 -20.45
C ARG A 98 6.18 11.18 -19.36
N ARG A 99 4.97 11.72 -19.11
CA ARG A 99 4.67 12.69 -18.05
C ARG A 99 3.65 12.10 -17.06
N CYS A 100 3.91 12.34 -15.79
CA CYS A 100 2.94 11.96 -14.75
C CYS A 100 1.65 12.77 -14.93
N ALA A 101 0.51 12.09 -15.01
CA ALA A 101 -0.80 12.70 -15.21
C ALA A 101 -1.18 13.77 -14.15
N ILE A 102 -0.66 13.65 -12.93
CA ILE A 102 -1.01 14.55 -11.81
C ILE A 102 0.07 15.61 -11.57
N SER A 103 1.34 15.23 -11.57
CA SER A 103 2.43 16.15 -11.23
C SER A 103 3.08 16.81 -12.44
N GLY A 104 2.91 16.25 -13.64
CA GLY A 104 3.62 16.69 -14.85
C GLY A 104 5.09 16.26 -14.87
N THR A 105 5.57 15.50 -13.88
CA THR A 105 6.97 15.05 -13.82
C THR A 105 7.34 14.23 -15.04
N HIS A 106 8.45 14.59 -15.68
CA HIS A 106 9.03 13.90 -16.85
C HIS A 106 10.38 13.27 -16.48
N ILE A 107 10.36 12.29 -15.59
CA ILE A 107 11.54 11.54 -15.13
C ILE A 107 11.21 10.05 -15.24
N PRO A 108 11.51 9.39 -16.39
CA PRO A 108 11.05 8.03 -16.66
C PRO A 108 11.34 6.98 -15.57
N PRO A 109 12.49 6.98 -14.88
CA PRO A 109 12.75 6.00 -13.82
C PRO A 109 11.76 5.99 -12.66
N VAL A 110 11.08 7.11 -12.38
CA VAL A 110 10.09 7.21 -11.29
C VAL A 110 8.64 7.13 -11.79
N LEU A 111 8.43 6.90 -13.10
CA LEU A 111 7.10 6.80 -13.68
C LEU A 111 6.64 5.35 -13.75
N GLN A 112 5.39 5.13 -13.36
CA GLN A 112 4.75 3.83 -13.33
C GLN A 112 3.40 3.89 -14.05
N ALA A 113 3.12 2.85 -14.83
CA ALA A 113 1.78 2.63 -15.38
C ALA A 113 0.90 2.01 -14.30
N ALA A 114 -0.02 2.80 -13.78
CA ALA A 114 -1.01 2.40 -12.79
C ALA A 114 -2.26 1.87 -13.48
N HIS A 115 -2.82 0.74 -13.02
CA HIS A 115 -4.19 0.37 -13.39
C HIS A 115 -5.16 1.13 -12.49
N ILE A 116 -6.20 1.70 -13.09
CA ILE A 116 -7.29 2.34 -12.32
C ILE A 116 -8.08 1.26 -11.57
N ARG A 117 -8.47 0.20 -12.30
CA ARG A 117 -9.00 -1.03 -11.74
C ARG A 117 -7.97 -2.13 -11.88
N PRO A 118 -7.43 -2.68 -10.78
CA PRO A 118 -6.39 -3.71 -10.81
C PRO A 118 -6.85 -5.00 -11.50
N VAL A 119 -5.94 -5.73 -12.12
CA VAL A 119 -6.24 -7.02 -12.79
C VAL A 119 -6.85 -8.04 -11.82
N LYS A 120 -6.39 -8.06 -10.56
CA LYS A 120 -6.93 -8.93 -9.50
C LYS A 120 -8.41 -8.66 -9.19
N ASP A 121 -8.88 -7.45 -9.48
CA ASP A 121 -10.24 -6.98 -9.23
C ASP A 121 -11.06 -6.91 -10.54
N GLY A 122 -10.63 -7.64 -11.57
CA GLY A 122 -11.30 -7.74 -12.87
C GLY A 122 -10.95 -6.63 -13.87
N GLY A 123 -9.91 -5.84 -13.61
CA GLY A 123 -9.36 -4.91 -14.59
C GLY A 123 -8.57 -5.62 -15.69
N GLU A 124 -8.38 -4.93 -16.82
CA GLU A 124 -7.67 -5.43 -17.99
C GLU A 124 -6.50 -4.50 -18.35
N HIS A 125 -5.57 -5.01 -19.17
CA HIS A 125 -4.48 -4.24 -19.76
C HIS A 125 -5.00 -3.39 -20.94
N ARG A 126 -5.78 -2.36 -20.62
CA ARG A 126 -6.37 -1.40 -21.57
C ARG A 126 -5.83 0.00 -21.27
N LEU A 127 -5.63 0.85 -22.29
CA LEU A 127 -5.17 2.22 -22.11
C LEU A 127 -6.11 3.06 -21.27
N ASP A 128 -7.41 2.93 -21.50
CA ASP A 128 -8.45 3.62 -20.74
C ASP A 128 -8.65 3.10 -19.30
N ASN A 129 -7.95 2.00 -18.93
CA ASN A 129 -7.78 1.53 -17.55
C ASN A 129 -6.39 1.90 -17.01
N GLY A 130 -5.70 2.85 -17.62
CA GLY A 130 -4.33 3.20 -17.30
C GLY A 130 -4.11 4.67 -16.96
N LEU A 131 -3.28 4.94 -15.97
CA LEU A 131 -2.74 6.25 -15.65
C LEU A 131 -1.21 6.18 -15.59
N LEU A 132 -0.52 7.19 -16.12
CA LEU A 132 0.92 7.30 -15.89
C LEU A 132 1.16 8.17 -14.65
N LEU A 133 1.67 7.59 -13.61
CA LEU A 133 1.86 8.27 -12.33
C LEU A 133 3.32 8.17 -11.85
N ARG A 134 3.77 9.17 -11.11
CA ARG A 134 5.00 9.08 -10.32
C ARG A 134 4.78 8.06 -9.19
N SER A 135 5.80 7.31 -8.82
CA SER A 135 5.73 6.15 -7.92
C SER A 135 5.06 6.43 -6.57
N ASP A 136 5.33 7.59 -5.96
CA ASP A 136 4.69 8.01 -4.72
C ASP A 136 3.19 8.35 -4.92
N ILE A 137 2.86 9.01 -6.03
CA ILE A 137 1.48 9.32 -6.41
C ILE A 137 0.70 8.04 -6.73
N HIS A 138 1.33 7.08 -7.44
CA HIS A 138 0.75 5.75 -7.67
C HIS A 138 0.41 5.05 -6.35
N THR A 139 1.34 5.07 -5.39
CA THR A 139 1.09 4.50 -4.07
C THR A 139 -0.08 5.17 -3.34
N LEU A 140 -0.21 6.50 -3.42
CA LEU A 140 -1.33 7.21 -2.80
C LEU A 140 -2.65 6.93 -3.52
N PHE A 141 -2.64 6.77 -4.83
CA PHE A 141 -3.78 6.41 -5.65
C PHE A 141 -4.28 4.99 -5.29
N ASP A 142 -3.40 4.00 -5.29
CA ASP A 142 -3.73 2.61 -4.93
C ASP A 142 -4.26 2.49 -3.49
N ARG A 143 -3.88 3.41 -2.60
CA ARG A 143 -4.34 3.45 -1.21
C ARG A 143 -5.55 4.34 -0.98
N GLY A 144 -6.12 4.91 -2.04
CA GLY A 144 -7.32 5.72 -1.99
C GLY A 144 -7.16 7.13 -1.40
N TYR A 145 -5.95 7.60 -1.15
CA TYR A 145 -5.71 8.98 -0.73
C TYR A 145 -5.87 9.99 -1.87
N LEU A 146 -5.66 9.52 -3.10
CA LEU A 146 -5.91 10.28 -4.33
C LEU A 146 -6.92 9.52 -5.18
N GLY A 147 -7.74 10.25 -5.92
CA GLY A 147 -8.68 9.71 -6.88
C GLY A 147 -8.80 10.65 -8.09
N VAL A 148 -9.49 10.18 -9.10
CA VAL A 148 -9.83 10.99 -10.28
C VAL A 148 -11.32 10.79 -10.56
N ASP A 149 -12.05 11.88 -10.72
CA ASP A 149 -13.48 11.82 -11.03
C ASP A 149 -13.75 11.52 -12.52
N PRO A 150 -14.99 11.18 -12.92
CA PRO A 150 -15.37 10.95 -14.31
C PRO A 150 -15.18 12.16 -15.24
N GLN A 151 -14.94 13.34 -14.70
CA GLN A 151 -14.58 14.55 -15.44
C GLN A 151 -13.06 14.75 -15.51
N HIS A 152 -12.30 13.71 -15.11
CA HIS A 152 -10.84 13.68 -15.04
C HIS A 152 -10.23 14.74 -14.11
N ARG A 153 -10.91 15.10 -13.02
CA ARG A 153 -10.40 16.02 -12.01
C ARG A 153 -9.78 15.27 -10.85
N LEU A 154 -8.66 15.78 -10.37
CA LEU A 154 -8.00 15.20 -9.19
C LEU A 154 -8.87 15.38 -7.95
N LEU A 155 -9.12 14.28 -7.26
CA LEU A 155 -9.71 14.25 -5.91
C LEU A 155 -8.64 13.91 -4.89
N VAL A 156 -8.67 14.61 -3.76
CA VAL A 156 -7.76 14.38 -2.63
C VAL A 156 -8.59 14.05 -1.40
N SER A 157 -8.35 12.87 -0.84
CA SER A 157 -9.07 12.42 0.35
C SER A 157 -8.74 13.30 1.56
N PRO A 158 -9.74 13.71 2.35
CA PRO A 158 -9.50 14.38 3.64
C PRO A 158 -8.65 13.54 4.60
N ARG A 159 -8.68 12.20 4.44
CA ARG A 159 -7.87 11.27 5.21
C ARG A 159 -6.38 11.47 5.03
N LEU A 160 -5.93 11.99 3.87
CA LEU A 160 -4.50 12.26 3.66
C LEU A 160 -3.95 13.24 4.72
N ARG A 161 -4.68 14.32 5.00
CA ARG A 161 -4.29 15.28 6.04
C ARG A 161 -4.54 14.74 7.44
N ALA A 162 -5.66 14.05 7.65
CA ALA A 162 -6.01 13.48 8.95
C ALA A 162 -5.00 12.44 9.43
N ASP A 163 -4.55 11.57 8.50
CA ASP A 163 -3.66 10.45 8.85
C ASP A 163 -2.18 10.86 8.92
N PHE A 164 -1.75 11.90 8.17
CA PHE A 164 -0.33 12.24 8.02
C PHE A 164 0.01 13.70 8.32
N SER A 165 -0.96 14.56 8.57
CA SER A 165 -0.78 16.01 8.78
C SER A 165 0.02 16.68 7.64
N ASN A 166 -0.13 16.17 6.41
CA ASN A 166 0.65 16.56 5.23
C ASN A 166 -0.20 16.42 3.96
N GLY A 167 0.38 16.76 2.79
CA GLY A 167 -0.26 16.58 1.48
C GLY A 167 -0.67 17.90 0.81
N ASP A 168 -0.22 19.05 1.29
CA ASP A 168 -0.61 20.37 0.79
C ASP A 168 -0.40 20.52 -0.71
N GLN A 169 0.65 19.94 -1.26
CA GLN A 169 0.93 19.91 -2.70
C GLN A 169 -0.17 19.25 -3.53
N PHE A 170 -0.90 18.29 -2.96
CA PHE A 170 -2.03 17.62 -3.63
C PHE A 170 -3.32 18.42 -3.47
N TYR A 171 -3.57 18.97 -2.27
CA TYR A 171 -4.73 19.82 -2.03
C TYR A 171 -4.71 21.09 -2.89
N ALA A 172 -3.54 21.67 -3.17
CA ALA A 172 -3.39 22.79 -4.08
C ALA A 172 -3.80 22.47 -5.54
N LYS A 173 -3.80 21.19 -5.91
CA LYS A 173 -4.22 20.70 -7.23
C LYS A 173 -5.61 20.06 -7.25
N ALA A 174 -6.27 19.94 -6.11
CA ALA A 174 -7.60 19.33 -6.02
C ALA A 174 -8.60 20.05 -6.93
N GLY A 175 -9.42 19.29 -7.65
CA GLY A 175 -10.39 19.80 -8.62
C GLY A 175 -9.81 20.21 -9.99
N GLN A 176 -8.50 20.25 -10.16
CA GLN A 176 -7.89 20.49 -11.46
C GLN A 176 -7.97 19.24 -12.34
N VAL A 177 -8.15 19.45 -13.65
CA VAL A 177 -8.10 18.35 -14.62
C VAL A 177 -6.66 17.84 -14.71
N ILE A 178 -6.49 16.53 -14.65
CA ILE A 178 -5.18 15.88 -14.82
C ILE A 178 -4.73 15.93 -16.29
N ASP A 179 -3.43 15.72 -16.55
CA ASP A 179 -2.95 15.54 -17.91
C ASP A 179 -3.57 14.28 -18.52
N LEU A 180 -4.04 14.37 -19.77
CA LEU A 180 -4.78 13.31 -20.45
C LEU A 180 -4.09 12.93 -21.76
N PRO A 181 -4.23 11.67 -22.20
CA PRO A 181 -3.89 11.29 -23.56
C PRO A 181 -4.61 12.15 -24.60
N GLU A 182 -3.91 12.46 -25.70
CA GLU A 182 -4.49 13.26 -26.80
C GLU A 182 -5.71 12.56 -27.40
N ARG A 183 -5.57 11.27 -27.71
CA ARG A 183 -6.66 10.48 -28.27
C ARG A 183 -7.73 10.24 -27.23
N ARG A 184 -8.95 10.66 -27.53
CA ARG A 184 -10.09 10.51 -26.61
C ARG A 184 -10.35 9.05 -26.19
N ALA A 185 -10.12 8.09 -27.08
CA ALA A 185 -10.31 6.67 -26.80
C ALA A 185 -9.30 6.09 -25.79
N ASP A 186 -8.17 6.77 -25.60
CA ASP A 186 -7.10 6.32 -24.70
C ASP A 186 -7.22 6.97 -23.31
N ARG A 187 -8.15 7.90 -23.13
CA ARG A 187 -8.37 8.59 -21.86
C ARG A 187 -9.02 7.67 -20.84
N PRO A 188 -8.75 7.86 -19.54
CA PRO A 188 -9.34 7.08 -18.47
C PRO A 188 -10.84 6.88 -18.63
N GLY A 189 -11.26 5.63 -18.69
CA GLY A 189 -12.65 5.25 -18.87
C GLY A 189 -13.49 5.55 -17.63
N ARG A 190 -14.69 6.11 -17.85
CA ARG A 190 -15.60 6.48 -16.78
C ARG A 190 -15.87 5.32 -15.81
N GLU A 191 -16.10 4.13 -16.36
CA GLU A 191 -16.40 2.92 -15.58
C GLU A 191 -15.28 2.55 -14.59
N PHE A 192 -14.00 2.72 -14.99
CA PHE A 192 -12.87 2.44 -14.12
C PHE A 192 -12.69 3.50 -13.05
N LEU A 193 -12.89 4.78 -13.41
CA LEU A 193 -12.82 5.90 -12.48
C LEU A 193 -13.91 5.80 -11.39
N GLU A 194 -15.14 5.50 -11.77
CA GLU A 194 -16.25 5.28 -10.84
C GLU A 194 -15.96 4.09 -9.93
N TRP A 195 -15.49 2.98 -10.48
CA TRP A 195 -15.09 1.82 -9.69
C TRP A 195 -14.02 2.19 -8.64
N HIS A 196 -12.98 2.93 -9.01
CA HIS A 196 -11.93 3.35 -8.08
C HIS A 196 -12.48 4.26 -6.97
N LEU A 197 -13.39 5.16 -7.30
CA LEU A 197 -14.01 6.05 -6.31
C LEU A 197 -14.93 5.31 -5.34
N ASP A 198 -15.53 4.23 -5.76
CA ASP A 198 -16.44 3.46 -4.92
C ASP A 198 -15.72 2.42 -4.07
N GLU A 199 -14.72 1.74 -4.62
CA GLU A 199 -14.07 0.60 -3.98
C GLU A 199 -12.76 0.96 -3.27
N VAL A 200 -12.06 2.01 -3.71
CA VAL A 200 -10.70 2.32 -3.23
C VAL A 200 -10.62 3.67 -2.54
N PHE A 201 -11.24 4.72 -3.10
CA PHE A 201 -11.08 6.09 -2.62
C PHE A 201 -11.62 6.28 -1.20
N LEU A 202 -10.78 6.81 -0.31
CA LEU A 202 -11.10 7.03 1.09
C LEU A 202 -11.98 8.28 1.25
N LYS A 203 -13.28 8.09 1.34
CA LYS A 203 -14.24 9.15 1.63
C LYS A 203 -14.04 9.65 3.07
N ALA A 204 -14.50 10.86 3.39
CA ALA A 204 -14.54 11.33 4.77
C ALA A 204 -15.30 10.31 5.64
N ALA A 205 -14.83 10.09 6.88
CA ALA A 205 -15.63 9.32 7.83
C ALA A 205 -16.99 10.00 7.95
N ALA A 206 -18.07 9.22 7.83
CA ALA A 206 -19.40 9.73 8.16
C ALA A 206 -19.39 10.18 9.62
N THR A 207 -19.65 11.44 9.85
CA THR A 207 -19.78 12.05 11.19
C THR A 207 -21.04 11.55 11.85
#